data_30b7d28c475be8f180b096604e425a61
#
_entry.id   30b7d28c475be8f180b096604e425a61
#
_cell.length_a   1.000
_cell.length_b   1.000
_cell.length_c   1.000
_cell.angle_alpha   90.00
_cell.angle_beta   90.00
_cell.angle_gamma   90.00
#
_symmetry.space_group_name_H-M   'P 1'
#
loop_
_entity.id
_entity.type
_entity.pdbx_description
1 polymer ?
#
loop_
_entity_poly.entity_id
_entity_poly.type
_entity_poly.pdbx_seq_one_letter_code
_entity_poly.pdbx_strand_id
1 'polypeptide(L)'
;MFDDIKVPVAYLRGILDKKTEKLFDDDVVFQTKSLENAMFTYKVHRRQLYKASMLSQDNWEKDTYTGAVDFYTSVKDEKETEHWFDFRFVFKNGKLDSKEFVGTHVLQTKKEKQEQETMWKIEQQYFDEYRNKPLVKMWDKLACLFSRLSSYAQLKTQIPYEVREQAYKVSGRLKSDPDALDQYKK
;
A
#
# COMPACT_ATOMS: atom_id res chain seq x y z
N MET A 1 -4.21 -0.06 -3.49
CA MET A 1 -3.83 -1.25 -2.72
C MET A 1 -3.38 -2.28 -3.75
N PHE A 2 -2.48 -3.19 -3.43
CA PHE A 2 -1.96 -4.20 -4.36
C PHE A 2 -2.06 -5.55 -3.69
N ASP A 3 -2.18 -6.58 -4.51
CA ASP A 3 -1.99 -7.97 -4.09
C ASP A 3 -0.60 -8.43 -4.52
N ASP A 4 0.00 -9.32 -3.75
CA ASP A 4 1.27 -9.93 -4.10
C ASP A 4 1.02 -11.27 -4.80
N ILE A 5 1.82 -11.57 -5.82
CA ILE A 5 1.76 -12.87 -6.51
C ILE A 5 3.16 -13.48 -6.61
N LYS A 6 3.31 -14.72 -6.15
CA LYS A 6 4.53 -15.51 -6.26
C LYS A 6 4.43 -16.42 -7.49
N VAL A 7 5.31 -16.20 -8.45
CA VAL A 7 5.39 -16.96 -9.70
C VAL A 7 6.76 -17.60 -9.78
N PRO A 8 6.88 -18.92 -9.66
CA PRO A 8 8.15 -19.61 -9.84
C PRO A 8 8.80 -19.29 -11.20
N VAL A 9 10.11 -19.07 -11.23
CA VAL A 9 10.87 -18.73 -12.45
C VAL A 9 10.62 -19.73 -13.58
N ALA A 10 10.36 -21.00 -13.25
CA ALA A 10 10.00 -22.01 -14.24
C ALA A 10 8.79 -21.63 -15.12
N TYR A 11 7.88 -20.79 -14.64
CA TYR A 11 6.76 -20.30 -15.44
C TYR A 11 7.13 -19.12 -16.35
N LEU A 12 8.23 -18.42 -16.06
CA LEU A 12 8.76 -17.34 -16.90
C LEU A 12 9.61 -17.87 -18.05
N ARG A 13 10.08 -19.11 -17.93
CA ARG A 13 10.84 -19.80 -19.00
C ARG A 13 10.01 -19.90 -20.27
N GLY A 14 10.69 -19.60 -21.38
CA GLY A 14 10.10 -19.66 -22.72
C GLY A 14 9.25 -18.43 -23.11
N ILE A 15 9.05 -17.47 -22.20
CA ILE A 15 8.50 -16.14 -22.53
C ILE A 15 9.56 -15.05 -22.37
N LEU A 16 10.63 -15.30 -21.64
CA LEU A 16 11.81 -14.45 -21.53
C LEU A 16 12.98 -15.00 -22.31
N ASP A 17 13.89 -14.14 -22.76
CA ASP A 17 15.19 -14.56 -23.25
C ASP A 17 16.09 -15.07 -22.09
N LYS A 18 17.09 -15.89 -22.40
CA LYS A 18 17.97 -16.53 -21.40
C LYS A 18 18.75 -15.54 -20.53
N LYS A 19 19.01 -14.34 -21.03
CA LYS A 19 19.74 -13.32 -20.28
C LYS A 19 18.83 -12.66 -19.24
N THR A 20 17.65 -12.30 -19.65
CA THR A 20 16.63 -11.71 -18.79
C THR A 20 16.14 -12.71 -17.75
N GLU A 21 15.99 -14.00 -18.10
CA GLU A 21 15.59 -15.06 -17.16
C GLU A 21 16.52 -15.15 -15.94
N LYS A 22 17.84 -14.92 -16.12
CA LYS A 22 18.84 -14.95 -15.04
C LYS A 22 18.69 -13.82 -14.00
N LEU A 23 17.92 -12.80 -14.30
CA LEU A 23 17.65 -11.72 -13.37
C LEU A 23 16.61 -12.11 -12.32
N PHE A 24 15.87 -13.19 -12.56
CA PHE A 24 14.81 -13.66 -11.67
C PHE A 24 15.28 -14.88 -10.88
N ASP A 25 14.89 -14.93 -9.63
CA ASP A 25 14.95 -16.08 -8.74
C ASP A 25 13.55 -16.45 -8.24
N ASP A 26 13.43 -17.57 -7.53
CA ASP A 26 12.14 -18.04 -7.02
C ASP A 26 11.63 -17.21 -5.84
N ASP A 27 12.42 -16.27 -5.31
CA ASP A 27 12.05 -15.38 -4.22
C ASP A 27 11.47 -14.06 -4.72
N VAL A 28 11.51 -13.80 -6.03
CA VAL A 28 10.93 -12.58 -6.61
C VAL A 28 9.42 -12.56 -6.40
N VAL A 29 8.96 -11.49 -5.76
CA VAL A 29 7.54 -11.22 -5.56
C VAL A 29 7.10 -10.21 -6.61
N PHE A 30 6.00 -10.51 -7.25
CA PHE A 30 5.35 -9.64 -8.22
C PHE A 30 4.14 -8.98 -7.58
N GLN A 31 3.81 -7.79 -8.05
CA GLN A 31 2.61 -7.06 -7.65
C GLN A 31 1.55 -7.12 -8.75
N THR A 32 0.29 -7.16 -8.34
CA THR A 32 -0.85 -7.13 -9.25
C THR A 32 -1.98 -6.24 -8.73
N LYS A 33 -2.74 -5.67 -9.68
CA LYS A 33 -4.01 -5.00 -9.42
C LYS A 33 -5.18 -5.71 -10.10
N SER A 34 -4.92 -6.81 -10.80
CA SER A 34 -5.91 -7.53 -11.58
C SER A 34 -6.76 -8.51 -10.76
N LEU A 35 -6.40 -8.72 -9.50
CA LEU A 35 -7.13 -9.60 -8.56
C LEU A 35 -8.02 -8.77 -7.62
N GLU A 36 -8.18 -9.18 -6.38
CA GLU A 36 -9.16 -8.56 -5.47
C GLU A 36 -8.73 -7.19 -4.92
N ASN A 37 -7.44 -6.83 -5.04
CA ASN A 37 -6.87 -5.59 -4.47
C ASN A 37 -7.10 -5.41 -2.97
N ALA A 38 -7.14 -6.53 -2.24
CA ALA A 38 -7.46 -6.59 -0.83
C ALA A 38 -6.28 -7.01 0.06
N MET A 39 -5.05 -6.84 -0.45
CA MET A 39 -3.80 -7.24 0.22
C MET A 39 -3.73 -8.76 0.48
N PHE A 40 -4.17 -9.55 -0.49
CA PHE A 40 -3.95 -10.98 -0.48
C PHE A 40 -2.58 -11.34 -1.06
N THR A 41 -2.10 -12.51 -0.69
CA THR A 41 -0.95 -13.12 -1.33
C THR A 41 -1.42 -14.28 -2.19
N TYR A 42 -1.00 -14.28 -3.44
CA TYR A 42 -1.28 -15.34 -4.40
C TYR A 42 -0.01 -16.13 -4.71
N LYS A 43 -0.17 -17.36 -5.18
CA LYS A 43 0.93 -18.14 -5.77
C LYS A 43 0.42 -19.01 -6.90
N VAL A 44 1.29 -19.22 -7.89
CA VAL A 44 1.06 -20.20 -8.95
C VAL A 44 1.84 -21.46 -8.61
N HIS A 45 1.14 -22.56 -8.35
CA HIS A 45 1.76 -23.86 -8.08
C HIS A 45 1.08 -24.96 -8.89
N ARG A 46 1.84 -25.78 -9.62
CA ARG A 46 1.33 -26.84 -10.52
C ARG A 46 0.24 -26.34 -11.47
N ARG A 47 0.47 -25.16 -12.07
CA ARG A 47 -0.47 -24.44 -12.96
C ARG A 47 -1.80 -24.03 -12.30
N GLN A 48 -1.92 -24.12 -10.99
CA GLN A 48 -3.09 -23.69 -10.24
C GLN A 48 -2.76 -22.41 -9.48
N LEU A 49 -3.70 -21.45 -9.49
CA LEU A 49 -3.67 -20.25 -8.67
C LEU A 49 -4.16 -20.60 -7.26
N TYR A 50 -3.43 -20.13 -6.27
CA TYR A 50 -3.78 -20.24 -4.85
C TYR A 50 -3.79 -18.85 -4.24
N LYS A 51 -4.63 -18.66 -3.26
CA LYS A 51 -4.81 -17.43 -2.50
C LYS A 51 -4.62 -17.70 -1.01
N ALA A 52 -3.98 -16.76 -0.32
CA ALA A 52 -3.90 -16.73 1.14
C ALA A 52 -4.12 -15.31 1.64
N SER A 53 -4.70 -15.18 2.83
CA SER A 53 -4.75 -13.88 3.52
C SER A 53 -3.37 -13.49 4.01
N MET A 54 -3.03 -12.19 3.97
CA MET A 54 -1.78 -11.67 4.52
C MET A 54 -1.58 -12.01 6.00
N LEU A 55 -2.68 -12.15 6.74
CA LEU A 55 -2.67 -12.47 8.17
C LEU A 55 -2.47 -13.95 8.47
N SER A 56 -2.66 -14.85 7.49
CA SER A 56 -2.53 -16.31 7.64
C SER A 56 -1.88 -16.92 6.41
N GLN A 57 -0.60 -16.62 6.20
CA GLN A 57 0.16 -17.04 5.01
C GLN A 57 0.31 -18.57 4.85
N ASP A 58 -0.04 -19.35 5.85
CA ASP A 58 0.05 -20.80 5.80
C ASP A 58 -1.21 -21.50 5.25
N ASN A 59 -2.35 -20.80 5.24
CA ASN A 59 -3.61 -21.33 4.72
C ASN A 59 -3.82 -20.98 3.26
N TRP A 60 -3.32 -21.83 2.38
CA TRP A 60 -3.46 -21.66 0.94
C TRP A 60 -4.72 -22.35 0.41
N GLU A 61 -5.64 -21.58 -0.13
CA GLU A 61 -6.85 -22.05 -0.77
C GLU A 61 -6.70 -22.00 -2.30
N LYS A 62 -7.29 -22.98 -3.01
CA LYS A 62 -7.36 -22.92 -4.46
C LYS A 62 -8.29 -21.81 -4.88
N ASP A 63 -7.79 -20.93 -5.75
CA ASP A 63 -8.60 -19.90 -6.36
C ASP A 63 -9.23 -20.44 -7.66
N THR A 64 -10.45 -20.01 -7.95
CA THR A 64 -11.22 -20.37 -9.16
C THR A 64 -11.28 -19.20 -10.16
N TYR A 65 -10.43 -18.20 -10.01
CA TYR A 65 -10.40 -17.01 -10.86
C TYR A 65 -10.32 -17.38 -12.35
N THR A 66 -11.10 -16.68 -13.15
CA THR A 66 -11.10 -16.79 -14.61
C THR A 66 -10.91 -15.41 -15.21
N GLY A 67 -9.85 -15.22 -15.97
CA GLY A 67 -9.50 -13.95 -16.59
C GLY A 67 -7.99 -13.76 -16.71
N ALA A 68 -7.61 -12.58 -17.20
CA ALA A 68 -6.22 -12.16 -17.28
C ALA A 68 -5.76 -11.53 -15.96
N VAL A 69 -4.58 -11.90 -15.53
CA VAL A 69 -3.86 -11.32 -14.39
C VAL A 69 -2.62 -10.65 -14.93
N ASP A 70 -2.59 -9.32 -14.90
CA ASP A 70 -1.41 -8.53 -15.18
C ASP A 70 -0.63 -8.34 -13.88
N PHE A 71 0.66 -8.64 -13.92
CA PHE A 71 1.53 -8.47 -12.77
C PHE A 71 2.90 -7.97 -13.19
N TYR A 72 3.57 -7.32 -12.27
CA TYR A 72 4.81 -6.62 -12.55
C TYR A 72 5.77 -6.70 -11.38
N THR A 73 7.04 -6.50 -11.69
CA THR A 73 8.10 -6.38 -10.69
C THR A 73 9.23 -5.52 -11.24
N SER A 74 10.05 -4.98 -10.34
CA SER A 74 11.33 -4.38 -10.72
C SER A 74 12.48 -5.27 -10.25
N VAL A 75 13.47 -5.44 -11.12
CA VAL A 75 14.67 -6.23 -10.83
C VAL A 75 15.90 -5.44 -11.25
N LYS A 76 16.97 -5.53 -10.47
CA LYS A 76 18.25 -4.90 -10.79
C LYS A 76 19.14 -5.88 -11.55
N ASP A 77 19.79 -5.37 -12.58
CA ASP A 77 20.83 -6.12 -13.30
C ASP A 77 22.19 -6.03 -12.58
N GLU A 78 23.20 -6.71 -13.11
CA GLU A 78 24.58 -6.70 -12.61
C GLU A 78 25.23 -5.29 -12.59
N LYS A 79 24.68 -4.35 -13.34
CA LYS A 79 25.11 -2.95 -13.39
C LYS A 79 24.33 -2.04 -12.45
N GLU A 80 23.50 -2.62 -11.60
CA GLU A 80 22.58 -1.90 -10.69
C GLU A 80 21.56 -1.02 -11.43
N THR A 81 21.30 -1.28 -12.71
CA THR A 81 20.21 -0.67 -13.45
C THR A 81 18.92 -1.36 -13.07
N GLU A 82 17.92 -0.59 -12.71
CA GLU A 82 16.61 -1.13 -12.33
C GLU A 82 15.71 -1.20 -13.57
N HIS A 83 15.24 -2.41 -13.85
CA HIS A 83 14.35 -2.72 -14.96
C HIS A 83 12.97 -3.07 -14.42
N TRP A 84 11.95 -2.53 -15.04
CA TRP A 84 10.58 -2.91 -14.84
C TRP A 84 10.19 -4.00 -15.83
N PHE A 85 9.42 -4.98 -15.37
CA PHE A 85 8.94 -6.10 -16.15
C PHE A 85 7.44 -6.27 -15.97
N ASP A 86 6.72 -6.38 -17.08
CA ASP A 86 5.28 -6.61 -17.11
C ASP A 86 4.96 -7.96 -17.72
N PHE A 87 4.08 -8.70 -17.06
CA PHE A 87 3.64 -10.03 -17.46
C PHE A 87 2.12 -10.12 -17.47
N ARG A 88 1.58 -10.96 -18.30
CA ARG A 88 0.16 -11.32 -18.35
C ARG A 88 -0.01 -12.82 -18.32
N PHE A 89 -0.73 -13.34 -17.33
CA PHE A 89 -1.15 -14.72 -17.27
C PHE A 89 -2.67 -14.80 -17.36
N VAL A 90 -3.17 -15.74 -18.14
CA VAL A 90 -4.60 -15.99 -18.26
C VAL A 90 -4.95 -17.27 -17.52
N PHE A 91 -5.94 -17.20 -16.66
CA PHE A 91 -6.43 -18.33 -15.88
C PHE A 91 -7.85 -18.70 -16.32
N LYS A 92 -8.17 -20.01 -16.27
CA LYS A 92 -9.52 -20.57 -16.42
C LYS A 92 -9.82 -21.47 -15.24
N ASN A 93 -10.81 -21.11 -14.42
CA ASN A 93 -11.10 -21.80 -13.15
C ASN A 93 -9.85 -22.00 -12.30
N GLY A 94 -9.05 -20.95 -12.14
CA GLY A 94 -7.80 -20.94 -11.40
C GLY A 94 -6.64 -21.68 -12.06
N LYS A 95 -6.83 -22.35 -13.20
CA LYS A 95 -5.75 -23.03 -13.93
C LYS A 95 -5.13 -22.12 -14.96
N LEU A 96 -3.79 -22.06 -14.99
CA LEU A 96 -3.03 -21.30 -15.97
C LEU A 96 -3.26 -21.87 -17.38
N ASP A 97 -3.87 -21.05 -18.23
CA ASP A 97 -4.17 -21.36 -19.63
C ASP A 97 -3.05 -20.86 -20.55
N SER A 98 -2.73 -19.57 -20.46
CA SER A 98 -1.66 -18.97 -21.26
C SER A 98 -0.83 -17.98 -20.43
N LYS A 99 0.35 -17.64 -20.97
CA LYS A 99 1.30 -16.71 -20.36
C LYS A 99 1.98 -15.87 -21.43
N GLU A 100 2.20 -14.61 -21.12
CA GLU A 100 2.79 -13.64 -22.03
C GLU A 100 3.73 -12.72 -21.27
N PHE A 101 4.85 -12.36 -21.90
CA PHE A 101 5.70 -11.26 -21.50
C PHE A 101 5.23 -10.00 -22.24
N VAL A 102 4.73 -9.04 -21.50
CA VAL A 102 4.13 -7.82 -22.08
C VAL A 102 5.20 -6.82 -22.48
N GLY A 103 6.21 -6.64 -21.63
CA GLY A 103 7.30 -5.72 -21.93
C GLY A 103 8.23 -5.43 -20.75
N THR A 104 9.27 -4.67 -21.07
CA THR A 104 10.22 -4.16 -20.09
C THR A 104 10.65 -2.74 -20.42
N HIS A 105 10.94 -1.97 -19.39
CA HIS A 105 11.56 -0.66 -19.55
C HIS A 105 12.52 -0.37 -18.39
N VAL A 106 13.48 0.50 -18.62
CA VAL A 106 14.42 0.93 -17.60
C VAL A 106 13.71 1.95 -16.70
N LEU A 107 13.66 1.67 -15.39
CA LEU A 107 13.15 2.63 -14.41
C LEU A 107 14.19 3.65 -14.00
N GLN A 108 15.38 3.16 -13.66
CA GLN A 108 16.43 4.01 -13.14
C GLN A 108 17.81 3.39 -13.41
N THR A 109 18.72 4.20 -13.92
CA THR A 109 20.12 3.80 -14.04
C THR A 109 20.88 4.08 -12.73
N LYS A 110 22.00 3.39 -12.52
CA LYS A 110 22.89 3.65 -11.39
C LYS A 110 23.30 5.12 -11.28
N LYS A 111 23.55 5.76 -12.41
CA LYS A 111 23.96 7.17 -12.47
C LYS A 111 22.84 8.10 -11.98
N GLU A 112 21.64 7.92 -12.49
CA GLU A 112 20.46 8.70 -12.08
C GLU A 112 20.18 8.53 -10.59
N LYS A 113 20.31 7.31 -10.06
CA LYS A 113 20.16 7.04 -8.62
C LYS A 113 21.19 7.81 -7.79
N GLN A 114 22.48 7.80 -8.21
CA GLN A 114 23.53 8.54 -7.52
C GLN A 114 23.31 10.05 -7.57
N GLU A 115 22.86 10.57 -8.71
CA GLU A 115 22.50 11.97 -8.85
C GLU A 115 21.33 12.35 -7.92
N GLN A 116 20.31 11.54 -7.87
CA GLN A 116 19.15 11.74 -6.98
C GLN A 116 19.55 11.68 -5.50
N GLU A 117 20.38 10.72 -5.09
CA GLU A 117 20.89 10.64 -3.72
C GLU A 117 21.75 11.85 -3.35
N THR A 118 22.54 12.34 -4.29
CA THR A 118 23.36 13.54 -4.09
C THR A 118 22.50 14.78 -3.93
N MET A 119 21.50 14.96 -4.80
CA MET A 119 20.53 16.06 -4.69
C MET A 119 19.78 16.01 -3.37
N TRP A 120 19.31 14.83 -2.98
CA TRP A 120 18.62 14.64 -1.69
C TRP A 120 19.50 15.02 -0.48
N LYS A 121 20.79 14.65 -0.49
CA LYS A 121 21.75 15.03 0.56
C LYS A 121 21.93 16.54 0.64
N ILE A 122 22.04 17.20 -0.51
CA ILE A 122 22.15 18.67 -0.58
C ILE A 122 20.88 19.32 -0.01
N GLU A 123 19.71 18.85 -0.40
CA GLU A 123 18.44 19.35 0.13
C GLU A 123 18.34 19.17 1.66
N GLN A 124 18.74 18.01 2.18
CA GLN A 124 18.76 17.76 3.62
C GLN A 124 19.68 18.73 4.36
N GLN A 125 20.88 18.99 3.79
CA GLN A 125 21.79 19.99 4.39
C GLN A 125 21.17 21.38 4.45
N TYR A 126 20.52 21.83 3.38
CA TYR A 126 19.81 23.13 3.37
C TYR A 126 18.67 23.15 4.39
N PHE A 127 17.89 22.08 4.50
CA PHE A 127 16.82 21.99 5.50
C PHE A 127 17.37 22.00 6.93
N ASP A 128 18.47 21.30 7.19
CA ASP A 128 19.10 21.26 8.51
C ASP A 128 19.72 22.62 8.89
N GLU A 129 20.37 23.29 7.95
CA GLU A 129 20.85 24.65 8.14
C GLU A 129 19.71 25.63 8.43
N TYR A 130 18.60 25.53 7.69
CA TYR A 130 17.43 26.37 7.93
C TYR A 130 16.81 26.11 9.31
N ARG A 131 16.58 24.84 9.67
CA ARG A 131 16.04 24.43 10.98
C ARG A 131 16.93 24.83 12.14
N ASN A 132 18.24 24.93 11.93
CA ASN A 132 19.19 25.32 12.94
C ASN A 132 19.23 26.84 13.21
N LYS A 133 18.59 27.67 12.38
CA LYS A 133 18.50 29.12 12.62
C LYS A 133 17.78 29.39 13.94
N PRO A 134 18.30 30.30 14.79
CA PRO A 134 17.72 30.57 16.12
C PRO A 134 16.24 30.94 16.09
N LEU A 135 15.84 31.77 15.12
CA LEU A 135 14.45 32.17 14.94
C LEU A 135 13.54 30.99 14.61
N VAL A 136 13.98 30.05 13.74
CA VAL A 136 13.21 28.87 13.38
C VAL A 136 13.02 27.98 14.59
N LYS A 137 14.10 27.70 15.34
CA LYS A 137 14.02 26.94 16.61
C LYS A 137 13.08 27.58 17.63
N MET A 138 13.04 28.90 17.70
CA MET A 138 12.10 29.62 18.56
C MET A 138 10.66 29.39 18.11
N TRP A 139 10.39 29.52 16.80
CA TRP A 139 9.05 29.27 16.24
C TRP A 139 8.60 27.83 16.38
N ASP A 140 9.49 26.87 16.21
CA ASP A 140 9.18 25.45 16.43
C ASP A 140 8.77 25.16 17.89
N LYS A 141 9.48 25.78 18.86
CA LYS A 141 9.11 25.68 20.27
C LYS A 141 7.74 26.32 20.56
N LEU A 142 7.46 27.48 19.98
CA LEU A 142 6.16 28.13 20.11
C LEU A 142 5.05 27.30 19.46
N ALA A 143 5.27 26.78 18.25
CA ALA A 143 4.31 25.91 17.57
C ALA A 143 4.00 24.64 18.39
N CYS A 144 5.04 24.04 19.01
CA CYS A 144 4.87 22.90 19.89
C CYS A 144 4.06 23.25 21.15
N LEU A 145 4.29 24.44 21.73
CA LEU A 145 3.53 24.94 22.88
C LEU A 145 2.06 25.17 22.50
N PHE A 146 1.79 25.83 21.37
CA PHE A 146 0.43 26.06 20.88
C PHE A 146 -0.29 24.77 20.54
N SER A 147 0.39 23.79 19.95
CA SER A 147 -0.17 22.46 19.67
C SER A 147 -0.60 21.76 20.96
N ARG A 148 0.23 21.79 22.00
CA ARG A 148 -0.10 21.23 23.33
C ARG A 148 -1.28 21.94 23.98
N LEU A 149 -1.34 23.26 23.91
CA LEU A 149 -2.45 24.05 24.43
C LEU A 149 -3.74 23.76 23.65
N SER A 150 -3.67 23.68 22.34
CA SER A 150 -4.81 23.31 21.49
C SER A 150 -5.33 21.92 21.82
N SER A 151 -4.44 20.93 21.96
CA SER A 151 -4.84 19.58 22.35
C SER A 151 -5.47 19.53 23.74
N TYR A 152 -4.92 20.31 24.70
CA TYR A 152 -5.49 20.44 26.04
C TYR A 152 -6.87 21.12 25.99
N ALA A 153 -7.02 22.17 25.21
CA ALA A 153 -8.31 22.84 25.03
C ALA A 153 -9.34 21.91 24.37
N GLN A 154 -8.93 21.13 23.36
CA GLN A 154 -9.80 20.13 22.74
C GLN A 154 -10.27 19.07 23.74
N LEU A 155 -9.37 18.56 24.60
CA LEU A 155 -9.75 17.62 25.66
C LEU A 155 -10.74 18.23 26.66
N LYS A 156 -10.59 19.53 27.00
CA LYS A 156 -11.49 20.24 27.92
C LYS A 156 -12.84 20.58 27.30
N THR A 157 -12.88 20.80 25.99
CA THR A 157 -14.11 21.08 25.24
C THR A 157 -14.82 19.83 24.72
N GLN A 158 -14.19 18.66 24.85
CA GLN A 158 -14.87 17.40 24.51
C GLN A 158 -16.08 17.20 25.42
N ILE A 159 -17.24 17.10 24.80
CA ILE A 159 -18.47 16.74 25.51
C ILE A 159 -18.28 15.34 26.10
N PRO A 160 -18.42 15.16 27.45
CA PRO A 160 -18.27 13.87 28.06
C PRO A 160 -19.15 12.82 27.40
N TYR A 161 -18.64 11.59 27.30
CA TYR A 161 -19.36 10.48 26.65
C TYR A 161 -20.78 10.31 27.20
N GLU A 162 -20.94 10.43 28.50
CA GLU A 162 -22.23 10.34 29.20
C GLU A 162 -23.25 11.38 28.72
N VAL A 163 -22.80 12.62 28.50
CA VAL A 163 -23.66 13.68 27.96
C VAL A 163 -24.05 13.40 26.53
N ARG A 164 -23.13 12.87 25.71
CA ARG A 164 -23.45 12.44 24.34
C ARG A 164 -24.46 11.30 24.34
N GLU A 165 -24.26 10.31 25.19
CA GLU A 165 -25.16 9.18 25.30
C GLU A 165 -26.58 9.61 25.73
N GLN A 166 -26.68 10.54 26.71
CA GLN A 166 -27.96 11.12 27.12
C GLN A 166 -28.61 11.90 25.96
N ALA A 167 -27.85 12.71 25.25
CA ALA A 167 -28.37 13.45 24.10
C ALA A 167 -28.88 12.51 22.98
N TYR A 168 -28.21 11.39 22.73
CA TYR A 168 -28.69 10.39 21.79
C TYR A 168 -29.95 9.67 22.26
N LYS A 169 -30.05 9.35 23.56
CA LYS A 169 -31.28 8.75 24.15
C LYS A 169 -32.46 9.70 24.03
N VAL A 170 -32.26 10.98 24.35
CA VAL A 170 -33.28 12.02 24.20
C VAL A 170 -33.70 12.21 22.76
N SER A 171 -32.72 12.34 21.81
CA SER A 171 -33.04 12.50 20.40
C SER A 171 -33.73 11.28 19.81
N GLY A 172 -33.39 10.07 20.27
CA GLY A 172 -34.07 8.83 19.89
C GLY A 172 -35.53 8.79 20.36
N ARG A 173 -35.80 9.22 21.58
CA ARG A 173 -37.18 9.35 22.12
C ARG A 173 -37.98 10.40 21.34
N LEU A 174 -37.38 11.55 21.03
CA LEU A 174 -38.03 12.62 20.24
C LEU A 174 -38.35 12.19 18.82
N LYS A 175 -37.59 11.28 18.23
CA LYS A 175 -37.90 10.69 16.93
C LYS A 175 -39.06 9.71 16.97
N SER A 176 -39.21 8.98 18.08
CA SER A 176 -40.27 8.00 18.26
C SER A 176 -41.57 8.63 18.81
N ASP A 177 -41.48 9.76 19.49
CA ASP A 177 -42.61 10.48 20.10
C ASP A 177 -42.38 11.99 20.00
N PRO A 178 -42.84 12.65 18.89
CA PRO A 178 -42.67 14.08 18.68
C PRO A 178 -43.30 14.97 19.80
N ASP A 179 -44.34 14.50 20.46
CA ASP A 179 -45.05 15.25 21.51
C ASP A 179 -44.23 15.28 22.82
N ALA A 180 -43.23 14.43 22.96
CA ALA A 180 -42.28 14.47 24.08
C ALA A 180 -41.42 15.74 24.09
N LEU A 181 -41.39 16.53 23.02
CA LEU A 181 -40.62 17.77 22.90
C LEU A 181 -41.04 18.83 23.92
N ASP A 182 -42.31 18.87 24.31
CA ASP A 182 -42.84 19.85 25.26
C ASP A 182 -42.39 19.61 26.71
N GLN A 183 -41.94 18.37 27.03
CA GLN A 183 -41.41 18.05 28.36
C GLN A 183 -39.98 18.61 28.57
N TYR A 184 -39.25 18.96 27.48
CA TYR A 184 -37.89 19.47 27.54
C TYR A 184 -37.78 20.97 27.31
N LYS A 185 -38.90 21.68 27.13
CA LYS A 185 -38.95 23.15 26.95
C LYS A 185 -39.06 23.96 28.25
N LYS A 186 -38.89 23.30 29.39
CA LYS A 186 -38.96 23.96 30.72
C LYS A 186 -37.60 24.36 31.23
#